data_1ea3a368d2ef63cc1b3298d04488e2c4
#
_entry.id   1ea3a368d2ef63cc1b3298d04488e2c4
#
_cell.length_a   1.000
_cell.length_b   1.000
_cell.length_c   1.000
_cell.angle_alpha   90.00
_cell.angle_beta   90.00
_cell.angle_gamma   90.00
#
_symmetry.space_group_name_H-M   'P 1'
#
loop_
_entity.id
_entity.type
_entity.pdbx_description
1 polymer ?
#
loop_
_entity_poly.entity_id
_entity_poly.type
_entity_poly.pdbx_seq_one_letter_code
_entity_poly.pdbx_strand_id
1 'polypeptide(L)'
;LHDALPISLPAALLASAALLPGVGTLDATGASLDAWRAFADAALTKNDTLRKRVDARIGPGYKDPANKLKLKAIIDELALVPAGERLLRDTRRLPPHALTAEDGLAIDALSRVLTWAARHLQLVLAETGRVDHVYIAGAARAALADEDGVSDLAIHTGLALRHILVDEF
;
A
#
# COMPACT_ATOMS: atom_id res chain seq x y z
N LEU A 1 -4.12 1.11 5.25
CA LEU A 1 -2.74 1.65 5.34
C LEU A 1 -1.89 0.87 6.36
N HIS A 2 -2.51 0.23 7.39
CA HIS A 2 -1.79 -0.54 8.42
C HIS A 2 -1.05 -1.77 7.86
N ASP A 3 -1.54 -2.38 6.79
CA ASP A 3 -0.95 -3.59 6.20
C ASP A 3 0.23 -3.32 5.24
N ALA A 4 0.59 -2.05 5.05
CA ALA A 4 1.58 -1.66 4.05
C ALA A 4 3.01 -1.51 4.60
N LEU A 5 3.20 -1.47 5.92
CA LEU A 5 4.52 -1.39 6.52
C LEU A 5 5.13 -2.79 6.68
N PRO A 6 6.44 -2.97 6.55
CA PRO A 6 7.10 -4.26 6.60
C PRO A 6 7.21 -4.82 8.03
N ILE A 7 6.06 -5.12 8.63
CA ILE A 7 5.93 -5.67 10.00
C ILE A 7 6.54 -7.08 10.12
N SER A 8 6.76 -7.75 8.98
CA SER A 8 7.30 -9.11 8.93
C SER A 8 8.83 -9.20 9.05
N LEU A 9 9.51 -8.07 9.19
CA LEU A 9 10.96 -8.08 9.40
C LEU A 9 11.30 -8.52 10.84
N PRO A 10 12.39 -9.27 11.05
CA PRO A 10 12.81 -9.71 12.38
C PRO A 10 13.00 -8.53 13.34
N ALA A 11 12.47 -8.64 14.57
CA ALA A 11 12.56 -7.58 15.57
C ALA A 11 14.00 -7.15 15.89
N ALA A 12 14.95 -8.10 15.88
CA ALA A 12 16.37 -7.82 16.07
C ALA A 12 16.95 -6.94 14.96
N LEU A 13 16.55 -7.20 13.71
CA LEU A 13 16.93 -6.40 12.53
C LEU A 13 16.36 -4.97 12.65
N LEU A 14 15.10 -4.84 13.05
CA LEU A 14 14.45 -3.53 13.24
C LEU A 14 15.13 -2.72 14.37
N ALA A 15 15.45 -3.37 15.49
CA ALA A 15 16.17 -2.74 16.59
C ALA A 15 17.56 -2.26 16.16
N SER A 16 18.28 -3.06 15.37
CA SER A 16 19.58 -2.67 14.79
C SER A 16 19.47 -1.52 13.79
N ALA A 17 18.43 -1.55 12.95
CA ALA A 17 18.17 -0.50 11.95
C ALA A 17 17.78 0.83 12.59
N ALA A 18 17.03 0.80 13.70
CA ALA A 18 16.65 2.01 14.46
C ALA A 18 17.85 2.76 15.03
N LEU A 19 18.99 2.10 15.21
CA LEU A 19 20.25 2.71 15.68
C LEU A 19 21.09 3.35 14.55
N LEU A 20 20.63 3.26 13.30
CA LEU A 20 21.33 3.89 12.18
C LEU A 20 21.11 5.42 12.18
N PRO A 21 22.09 6.19 11.72
CA PRO A 21 21.97 7.65 11.64
C PRO A 21 20.77 8.09 10.79
N GLY A 22 19.89 8.88 11.39
CA GLY A 22 18.73 9.47 10.71
C GLY A 22 17.54 8.54 10.50
N VAL A 23 17.58 7.30 11.00
CA VAL A 23 16.45 6.35 10.87
C VAL A 23 15.45 6.55 12.01
N GLY A 24 15.82 6.30 13.25
CA GLY A 24 14.89 6.39 14.38
C GLY A 24 14.03 5.14 14.56
N THR A 25 12.95 5.22 15.33
CA THR A 25 12.10 4.07 15.68
C THR A 25 11.35 3.54 14.47
N LEU A 26 11.41 2.23 14.26
CA LEU A 26 10.73 1.49 13.21
C LEU A 26 9.60 0.66 13.83
N ASP A 27 8.41 1.17 13.85
CA ASP A 27 7.21 0.48 14.31
C ASP A 27 6.17 0.33 13.17
N ALA A 28 5.04 -0.29 13.47
CA ALA A 28 3.98 -0.53 12.50
C ALA A 28 3.04 0.67 12.28
N THR A 29 3.31 1.79 12.93
CA THR A 29 2.43 2.97 12.85
C THR A 29 2.79 3.84 11.66
N GLY A 30 1.80 4.54 11.10
CA GLY A 30 2.03 5.52 10.03
C GLY A 30 2.98 6.65 10.47
N ALA A 31 3.06 6.95 11.77
CA ALA A 31 3.96 7.97 12.30
C ALA A 31 5.44 7.63 12.10
N SER A 32 5.81 6.36 11.99
CA SER A 32 7.18 5.92 11.71
C SER A 32 7.53 5.82 10.22
N LEU A 33 6.63 6.20 9.32
CA LEU A 33 6.85 6.09 7.87
C LEU A 33 8.11 6.81 7.38
N ASP A 34 8.42 7.98 7.94
CA ASP A 34 9.62 8.72 7.56
C ASP A 34 10.90 8.00 8.04
N ALA A 35 10.86 7.34 9.21
CA ALA A 35 11.93 6.48 9.68
C ALA A 35 12.13 5.27 8.75
N TRP A 36 11.04 4.64 8.32
CA TRP A 36 11.06 3.55 7.35
C TRP A 36 11.63 3.98 6.00
N ARG A 37 11.28 5.16 5.52
CA ARG A 37 11.84 5.72 4.28
C ARG A 37 13.32 6.01 4.42
N ALA A 38 13.74 6.63 5.53
CA ALA A 38 15.15 6.88 5.80
C ALA A 38 15.96 5.57 5.82
N PHE A 39 15.40 4.51 6.41
CA PHE A 39 16.02 3.18 6.38
C PHE A 39 16.08 2.61 4.96
N ALA A 40 14.99 2.68 4.20
CA ALA A 40 14.95 2.24 2.81
C ALA A 40 15.96 3.01 1.94
N ASP A 41 16.09 4.33 2.13
CA ASP A 41 17.06 5.16 1.40
C ASP A 41 18.51 4.82 1.76
N ALA A 42 18.76 4.46 3.01
CA ALA A 42 20.08 3.99 3.42
C ALA A 42 20.41 2.61 2.84
N ALA A 43 19.46 1.66 2.83
CA ALA A 43 19.67 0.28 2.43
C ALA A 43 19.59 0.04 0.90
N LEU A 44 18.76 0.82 0.19
CA LEU A 44 18.53 0.64 -1.24
C LEU A 44 19.34 1.61 -2.10
N THR A 45 19.67 1.17 -3.31
CA THR A 45 20.22 2.01 -4.38
C THR A 45 19.14 2.88 -5.02
N LYS A 46 19.52 3.73 -5.98
CA LYS A 46 18.55 4.47 -6.83
C LYS A 46 17.69 3.56 -7.70
N ASN A 47 18.16 2.34 -7.97
CA ASN A 47 17.46 1.35 -8.78
C ASN A 47 16.64 0.37 -7.92
N ASP A 48 16.33 0.75 -6.68
CA ASP A 48 15.52 -0.03 -5.74
C ASP A 48 16.08 -1.44 -5.44
N THR A 49 17.39 -1.62 -5.51
CA THR A 49 18.09 -2.86 -5.15
C THR A 49 18.93 -2.67 -3.88
N LEU A 50 19.13 -3.72 -3.09
CA LEU A 50 19.99 -3.66 -1.91
C LEU A 50 21.42 -3.23 -2.28
N ARG A 51 21.99 -2.33 -1.46
CA ARG A 51 23.35 -1.83 -1.68
C ARG A 51 24.37 -2.93 -1.44
N LYS A 52 25.23 -3.18 -2.43
CA LYS A 52 26.38 -4.07 -2.28
C LYS A 52 27.53 -3.40 -1.51
N ARG A 53 27.64 -2.07 -1.60
CA ARG A 53 28.65 -1.25 -0.93
C ARG A 53 28.02 -0.10 -0.18
N VAL A 54 28.55 0.20 1.01
CA VAL A 54 28.13 1.32 1.84
C VAL A 54 29.25 2.37 1.81
N ASP A 55 28.94 3.55 1.30
CA ASP A 55 29.89 4.68 1.23
C ASP A 55 29.33 5.95 1.90
N ALA A 56 30.17 6.97 2.00
CA ALA A 56 29.80 8.24 2.66
C ALA A 56 28.74 9.07 1.87
N ARG A 57 28.38 8.66 0.63
CA ARG A 57 27.39 9.36 -0.20
C ARG A 57 25.97 9.10 0.25
N ILE A 58 25.75 8.09 1.09
CA ILE A 58 24.45 7.78 1.68
C ILE A 58 23.98 8.92 2.57
N GLY A 59 24.91 9.54 3.34
CA GLY A 59 24.61 10.66 4.22
C GLY A 59 25.75 10.96 5.18
N PRO A 60 25.68 12.10 5.90
CA PRO A 60 26.77 12.55 6.77
C PRO A 60 27.10 11.57 7.90
N GLY A 61 26.10 10.85 8.44
CA GLY A 61 26.29 9.83 9.48
C GLY A 61 27.07 8.60 9.02
N TYR A 62 27.18 8.38 7.72
CA TYR A 62 27.90 7.24 7.12
C TYR A 62 29.34 7.58 6.68
N LYS A 63 29.89 8.71 7.16
CA LYS A 63 31.34 8.97 7.14
C LYS A 63 32.06 8.11 8.17
N ASP A 64 31.40 7.80 9.28
CA ASP A 64 31.91 6.93 10.33
C ASP A 64 32.01 5.47 9.86
N PRO A 65 33.19 4.83 9.95
CA PRO A 65 33.38 3.42 9.62
C PRO A 65 32.47 2.48 10.41
N ALA A 66 32.18 2.76 11.67
CA ALA A 66 31.33 1.93 12.51
C ALA A 66 29.88 1.87 11.98
N ASN A 67 29.33 3.02 11.54
CA ASN A 67 28.00 3.08 10.96
C ASN A 67 27.92 2.39 9.59
N LYS A 68 28.99 2.44 8.81
CA LYS A 68 29.08 1.69 7.55
C LYS A 68 29.03 0.19 7.79
N LEU A 69 29.77 -0.31 8.77
CA LEU A 69 29.77 -1.73 9.13
C LEU A 69 28.40 -2.18 9.65
N LYS A 70 27.76 -1.37 10.51
CA LYS A 70 26.41 -1.65 11.01
C LYS A 70 25.40 -1.75 9.85
N LEU A 71 25.37 -0.74 8.98
CA LEU A 71 24.44 -0.75 7.85
C LEU A 71 24.72 -1.94 6.92
N LYS A 72 25.99 -2.27 6.68
CA LYS A 72 26.33 -3.42 5.83
C LYS A 72 25.84 -4.74 6.44
N ALA A 73 26.04 -4.94 7.74
CA ALA A 73 25.53 -6.13 8.43
C ALA A 73 23.99 -6.24 8.32
N ILE A 74 23.28 -5.13 8.52
CA ILE A 74 21.82 -5.09 8.40
C ILE A 74 21.37 -5.40 6.96
N ILE A 75 22.07 -4.89 5.94
CA ILE A 75 21.76 -5.20 4.53
C ILE A 75 21.99 -6.68 4.24
N ASP A 76 23.04 -7.28 4.78
CA ASP A 76 23.34 -8.70 4.58
C ASP A 76 22.30 -9.59 5.28
N GLU A 77 21.85 -9.24 6.48
CA GLU A 77 20.73 -9.90 7.15
C GLU A 77 19.42 -9.73 6.37
N LEU A 78 19.13 -8.52 5.89
CA LEU A 78 17.94 -8.23 5.11
C LEU A 78 17.88 -9.03 3.80
N ALA A 79 19.03 -9.28 3.18
CA ALA A 79 19.13 -10.09 1.98
C ALA A 79 18.71 -11.56 2.20
N LEU A 80 18.76 -12.04 3.46
CA LEU A 80 18.31 -13.38 3.85
C LEU A 80 16.80 -13.43 4.15
N VAL A 81 16.16 -12.29 4.33
CA VAL A 81 14.71 -12.22 4.61
C VAL A 81 13.94 -12.34 3.30
N PRO A 82 13.04 -13.34 3.15
CA PRO A 82 12.19 -13.45 1.98
C PRO A 82 11.40 -12.15 1.75
N ALA A 83 11.46 -11.62 0.53
CA ALA A 83 10.83 -10.35 0.16
C ALA A 83 11.32 -9.09 0.89
N GLY A 84 12.40 -9.12 1.69
CA GLY A 84 12.90 -7.98 2.45
C GLY A 84 13.24 -6.76 1.58
N GLU A 85 13.90 -6.97 0.45
CA GLU A 85 14.19 -5.92 -0.54
C GLU A 85 12.89 -5.32 -1.12
N ARG A 86 11.92 -6.17 -1.46
CA ARG A 86 10.64 -5.74 -1.99
C ARG A 86 9.86 -4.91 -0.97
N LEU A 87 9.82 -5.35 0.29
CA LEU A 87 9.15 -4.62 1.37
C LEU A 87 9.70 -3.20 1.54
N LEU A 88 11.03 -3.03 1.56
CA LEU A 88 11.64 -1.70 1.65
C LEU A 88 11.38 -0.85 0.40
N ARG A 89 11.40 -1.44 -0.78
CA ARG A 89 11.07 -0.75 -2.02
C ARG A 89 9.63 -0.23 -2.01
N ASP A 90 8.70 -1.07 -1.59
CA ASP A 90 7.28 -0.72 -1.54
C ASP A 90 7.04 0.37 -0.49
N THR A 91 7.70 0.30 0.68
CA THR A 91 7.67 1.35 1.71
C THR A 91 8.13 2.71 1.20
N ARG A 92 9.17 2.74 0.36
CA ARG A 92 9.67 3.98 -0.25
C ARG A 92 8.63 4.69 -1.10
N ARG A 93 7.68 3.92 -1.68
CA ARG A 93 6.63 4.41 -2.58
C ARG A 93 5.32 4.76 -1.88
N LEU A 94 5.19 4.47 -0.59
CA LEU A 94 3.99 4.84 0.16
C LEU A 94 3.78 6.36 0.15
N PRO A 95 2.54 6.84 0.10
CA PRO A 95 2.25 8.26 0.23
C PRO A 95 2.67 8.77 1.63
N PRO A 96 2.84 10.08 1.83
CA PRO A 96 3.14 10.63 3.14
C PRO A 96 2.07 10.27 4.17
N HIS A 97 2.48 10.11 5.42
CA HIS A 97 1.57 9.77 6.53
C HIS A 97 0.50 10.85 6.75
N ALA A 98 0.91 12.11 6.67
CA ALA A 98 0.02 13.25 6.78
C ALA A 98 -0.11 13.93 5.42
N LEU A 99 -1.34 14.14 4.99
CA LEU A 99 -1.63 14.94 3.79
C LEU A 99 -1.48 16.41 4.11
N THR A 100 -0.91 17.16 3.20
CA THR A 100 -0.91 18.62 3.28
C THR A 100 -2.32 19.18 3.00
N ALA A 101 -2.55 20.43 3.33
CA ALA A 101 -3.82 21.10 2.98
C ALA A 101 -4.04 21.12 1.45
N GLU A 102 -2.96 21.26 0.68
CA GLU A 102 -2.99 21.23 -0.80
C GLU A 102 -3.37 19.84 -1.32
N ASP A 103 -2.77 18.77 -0.76
CA ASP A 103 -3.16 17.39 -1.08
C ASP A 103 -4.64 17.14 -0.78
N GLY A 104 -5.13 17.67 0.35
CA GLY A 104 -6.54 17.59 0.73
C GLY A 104 -7.47 18.24 -0.30
N LEU A 105 -7.12 19.42 -0.78
CA LEU A 105 -7.86 20.11 -1.84
C LEU A 105 -7.83 19.34 -3.16
N ALA A 106 -6.68 18.78 -3.52
CA ALA A 106 -6.55 17.98 -4.74
C ALA A 106 -7.40 16.69 -4.68
N ILE A 107 -7.42 16.01 -3.52
CA ILE A 107 -8.24 14.82 -3.29
C ILE A 107 -9.74 15.16 -3.36
N ASP A 108 -10.15 16.28 -2.74
CA ASP A 108 -11.56 16.74 -2.79
C ASP A 108 -11.97 17.05 -4.23
N ALA A 109 -11.14 17.78 -4.97
CA ALA A 109 -11.39 18.09 -6.38
C ALA A 109 -11.50 16.81 -7.23
N LEU A 110 -10.58 15.85 -7.05
CA LEU A 110 -10.61 14.57 -7.73
C LEU A 110 -11.86 13.76 -7.38
N SER A 111 -12.25 13.72 -6.12
CA SER A 111 -13.45 13.03 -5.65
C SER A 111 -14.73 13.60 -6.30
N ARG A 112 -14.80 14.91 -6.44
CA ARG A 112 -15.91 15.58 -7.17
C ARG A 112 -15.92 15.19 -8.64
N VAL A 113 -14.76 15.25 -9.31
CA VAL A 113 -14.65 14.87 -10.73
C VAL A 113 -15.06 13.41 -10.94
N LEU A 114 -14.59 12.49 -10.09
CA LEU A 114 -14.96 11.07 -10.17
C LEU A 114 -16.45 10.85 -9.94
N THR A 115 -17.06 11.57 -8.98
CA THR A 115 -18.51 11.50 -8.76
C THR A 115 -19.31 11.98 -9.98
N TRP A 116 -18.88 13.08 -10.61
CA TRP A 116 -19.49 13.57 -11.83
C TRP A 116 -19.30 12.60 -13.00
N ALA A 117 -18.10 12.07 -13.17
CA ALA A 117 -17.79 11.09 -14.21
C ALA A 117 -18.64 9.81 -14.07
N ALA A 118 -18.80 9.30 -12.85
CA ALA A 118 -19.63 8.13 -12.59
C ALA A 118 -21.11 8.38 -12.93
N ARG A 119 -21.65 9.55 -12.55
CA ARG A 119 -23.02 9.92 -12.91
C ARG A 119 -23.19 10.04 -14.43
N HIS A 120 -22.24 10.68 -15.10
CA HIS A 120 -22.28 10.86 -16.54
C HIS A 120 -22.17 9.52 -17.29
N LEU A 121 -21.31 8.62 -16.80
CA LEU A 121 -21.22 7.25 -17.31
C LEU A 121 -22.56 6.54 -17.22
N GLN A 122 -23.28 6.64 -16.10
CA GLN A 122 -24.61 6.04 -15.96
C GLN A 122 -25.61 6.56 -17.00
N LEU A 123 -25.57 7.86 -17.29
CA LEU A 123 -26.42 8.44 -18.34
C LEU A 123 -26.06 7.88 -19.73
N VAL A 124 -24.78 7.83 -20.07
CA VAL A 124 -24.30 7.27 -21.34
C VAL A 124 -24.69 5.80 -21.49
N LEU A 125 -24.55 5.00 -20.42
CA LEU A 125 -24.96 3.60 -20.41
C LEU A 125 -26.47 3.45 -20.64
N ALA A 126 -27.27 4.31 -20.00
CA ALA A 126 -28.74 4.31 -20.17
C ALA A 126 -29.15 4.72 -21.60
N GLU A 127 -28.48 5.75 -22.17
CA GLU A 127 -28.78 6.22 -23.53
C GLU A 127 -28.35 5.23 -24.62
N THR A 128 -27.22 4.57 -24.44
CA THR A 128 -26.65 3.66 -25.45
C THR A 128 -27.17 2.23 -25.33
N GLY A 129 -27.79 1.86 -24.21
CA GLY A 129 -28.18 0.49 -23.89
C GLY A 129 -26.99 -0.49 -23.75
N ARG A 130 -25.78 0.04 -23.62
CA ARG A 130 -24.56 -0.75 -23.42
C ARG A 130 -24.15 -0.70 -21.96
N VAL A 131 -23.78 -1.83 -21.41
CA VAL A 131 -23.30 -1.95 -20.02
C VAL A 131 -22.04 -2.79 -20.00
N ASP A 132 -21.14 -2.49 -19.08
CA ASP A 132 -19.96 -3.33 -18.81
C ASP A 132 -20.25 -4.36 -17.70
N HIS A 133 -19.34 -5.30 -17.54
CA HIS A 133 -19.48 -6.36 -16.52
C HIS A 133 -19.50 -5.81 -15.10
N VAL A 134 -18.80 -4.70 -14.83
CA VAL A 134 -18.76 -4.06 -13.50
C VAL A 134 -20.14 -3.47 -13.18
N TYR A 135 -20.78 -2.82 -14.15
CA TYR A 135 -22.12 -2.29 -13.99
C TYR A 135 -23.16 -3.40 -13.74
N ILE A 136 -23.09 -4.51 -14.52
CA ILE A 136 -23.98 -5.66 -14.34
C ILE A 136 -23.79 -6.26 -12.93
N ALA A 137 -22.56 -6.49 -12.51
CA ALA A 137 -22.25 -7.03 -11.18
C ALA A 137 -22.75 -6.11 -10.06
N GLY A 138 -22.54 -4.79 -10.21
CA GLY A 138 -23.05 -3.79 -9.28
C GLY A 138 -24.57 -3.75 -9.19
N ALA A 139 -25.26 -3.78 -10.33
CA ALA A 139 -26.71 -3.81 -10.40
C ALA A 139 -27.29 -5.11 -9.81
N ALA A 140 -26.68 -6.26 -10.10
CA ALA A 140 -27.06 -7.54 -9.52
C ALA A 140 -26.90 -7.53 -7.99
N ARG A 141 -25.77 -7.00 -7.50
CA ARG A 141 -25.54 -6.87 -6.07
C ARG A 141 -26.58 -5.97 -5.39
N ALA A 142 -26.89 -4.82 -5.97
CA ALA A 142 -27.89 -3.89 -5.46
C ALA A 142 -29.31 -4.49 -5.50
N ALA A 143 -29.62 -5.34 -6.48
CA ALA A 143 -30.90 -6.02 -6.57
C ALA A 143 -31.05 -7.17 -5.56
N LEU A 144 -29.95 -7.81 -5.15
CA LEU A 144 -29.95 -8.97 -4.27
C LEU A 144 -29.73 -8.66 -2.80
N ALA A 145 -29.16 -7.49 -2.50
CA ALA A 145 -28.88 -7.05 -1.14
C ALA A 145 -29.18 -5.55 -0.98
N ASP A 146 -29.82 -5.18 0.10
CA ASP A 146 -30.04 -3.81 0.55
C ASP A 146 -29.32 -3.55 1.88
N GLU A 147 -29.51 -2.37 2.48
CA GLU A 147 -28.87 -2.00 3.72
C GLU A 147 -29.28 -2.88 4.92
N ASP A 148 -30.44 -3.52 4.83
CA ASP A 148 -31.00 -4.40 5.87
C ASP A 148 -30.68 -5.89 5.62
N GLY A 149 -29.99 -6.23 4.53
CA GLY A 149 -29.53 -7.59 4.23
C GLY A 149 -30.00 -8.15 2.87
N VAL A 150 -30.81 -9.20 2.87
CA VAL A 150 -31.28 -9.85 1.65
C VAL A 150 -32.53 -9.15 1.13
N SER A 151 -32.48 -8.68 -0.12
CA SER A 151 -33.59 -7.95 -0.73
C SER A 151 -34.85 -8.83 -0.92
N ASP A 152 -36.01 -8.20 -1.03
CA ASP A 152 -37.27 -8.86 -1.36
C ASP A 152 -37.21 -9.66 -2.67
N LEU A 153 -36.39 -9.20 -3.63
CA LEU A 153 -36.18 -9.91 -4.89
C LEU A 153 -35.45 -11.24 -4.64
N ALA A 154 -34.45 -11.28 -3.81
CA ALA A 154 -33.73 -12.51 -3.48
C ALA A 154 -34.62 -13.50 -2.72
N ILE A 155 -35.48 -13.00 -1.84
CA ILE A 155 -36.46 -13.81 -1.11
C ILE A 155 -37.53 -14.36 -2.10
N HIS A 156 -38.06 -13.53 -3.00
CA HIS A 156 -39.08 -13.91 -3.98
C HIS A 156 -38.59 -14.92 -5.02
N THR A 157 -37.31 -14.82 -5.41
CA THR A 157 -36.72 -15.77 -6.36
C THR A 157 -36.40 -17.13 -5.74
N GLY A 158 -36.48 -17.26 -4.40
CA GLY A 158 -36.27 -18.51 -3.71
C GLY A 158 -34.86 -19.08 -3.89
N LEU A 159 -33.88 -18.24 -4.24
CA LEU A 159 -32.52 -18.63 -4.54
C LEU A 159 -31.79 -19.01 -3.25
N ALA A 160 -32.01 -20.24 -2.78
CA ALA A 160 -31.11 -20.87 -1.79
C ALA A 160 -29.91 -21.47 -2.54
N LEU A 161 -28.87 -20.65 -2.75
CA LEU A 161 -27.60 -21.14 -3.27
C LEU A 161 -26.98 -22.11 -2.28
N ARG A 162 -26.91 -23.39 -2.64
CA ARG A 162 -26.27 -24.43 -1.82
C ARG A 162 -24.81 -24.66 -2.18
N HIS A 163 -24.43 -24.34 -3.43
CA HIS A 163 -23.08 -24.52 -3.94
C HIS A 163 -22.75 -23.39 -4.90
N ILE A 164 -21.55 -22.82 -4.80
CA ILE A 164 -20.99 -21.83 -5.71
C ILE A 164 -19.72 -22.43 -6.30
N LEU A 165 -19.68 -22.60 -7.61
CA LEU A 165 -18.46 -22.92 -8.35
C LEU A 165 -17.93 -21.61 -8.92
N VAL A 166 -16.70 -21.26 -8.56
CA VAL A 166 -16.01 -20.08 -9.09
C VAL A 166 -14.96 -20.57 -10.07
N ASP A 167 -15.11 -20.19 -11.33
CA ASP A 167 -14.19 -20.47 -12.41
C ASP A 167 -13.59 -19.12 -12.85
N GLU A 168 -12.28 -19.06 -12.95
CA GLU A 168 -11.48 -17.87 -13.27
C GLU A 168 -11.53 -16.74 -12.20
N PHE A 169 -10.37 -16.44 -11.60
CA PHE A 169 -10.14 -15.32 -10.67
C PHE A 169 -9.32 -14.22 -11.35
#